data_a48961fbaf141986724a3548070694cc
#
_entry.id   a48961fbaf141986724a3548070694cc
#
_cell.length_a   1.000
_cell.length_b   1.000
_cell.length_c   1.000
_cell.angle_alpha   90.00
_cell.angle_beta   90.00
_cell.angle_gamma   90.00
#
_symmetry.space_group_name_H-M   'P 1'
#
loop_
_entity.id
_entity.type
_entity.pdbx_description
1 polymer ?
#
loop_
_entity_poly.entity_id
_entity_poly.type
_entity_poly.pdbx_seq_one_letter_code
_entity_poly.pdbx_strand_id
1 'polypeptide(L)'
;MEEKMSKETKAEVLTDKEVAAEADLIREKKNVKIIALVGMSGSGKSVAVDFLTAKGYPKVYFGGMIYKEMAKRGVERTPDSERDFREMIRETEGNDWVVRQVIDEVHDLMRAGQKRIVLDGVYSWTEYKTLKHEFPGMLTFVAIVVDKKLRYKRVAVRPDRPFNTEEIVERDRSEIENLEKGGPIAGADYYILNNGTVSDMEKNLQKILDEIEF
;
A
#
# COMPACT_ATOMS: atom_id res chain seq x y z
N MET A 1 5.29 42.90 40.62
CA MET A 1 6.25 41.96 41.21
C MET A 1 5.47 40.68 41.42
N GLU A 2 5.56 39.88 40.41
CA GLU A 2 6.20 38.60 40.39
C GLU A 2 5.39 37.45 41.00
N GLU A 3 4.78 36.69 40.18
CA GLU A 3 4.77 35.24 40.36
C GLU A 3 4.79 34.55 38.98
N LYS A 4 6.02 34.37 38.49
CA LYS A 4 6.34 33.39 37.46
C LYS A 4 6.44 32.03 38.14
N MET A 5 5.35 31.28 38.16
CA MET A 5 5.44 29.86 38.50
C MET A 5 5.75 29.04 37.23
N SER A 6 6.96 28.50 37.23
CA SER A 6 7.45 27.52 36.26
C SER A 6 6.56 26.27 36.26
N LYS A 7 6.01 25.93 35.09
CA LYS A 7 5.48 24.59 34.84
C LYS A 7 6.67 23.68 34.57
N GLU A 8 7.22 23.08 35.59
CA GLU A 8 8.04 21.89 35.47
C GLU A 8 7.16 20.74 35.02
N THR A 9 7.36 20.29 33.79
CA THR A 9 6.78 19.04 33.28
C THR A 9 7.43 17.91 34.07
N LYS A 10 6.72 17.34 35.03
CA LYS A 10 7.14 16.10 35.68
C LYS A 10 7.16 15.02 34.58
N ALA A 11 8.35 14.58 34.21
CA ALA A 11 8.50 13.34 33.47
C ALA A 11 7.97 12.22 34.39
N GLU A 12 6.88 11.58 33.98
CA GLU A 12 6.34 10.42 34.66
C GLU A 12 7.36 9.28 34.52
N VAL A 13 7.92 8.83 35.63
CA VAL A 13 8.87 7.73 35.68
C VAL A 13 8.06 6.46 35.51
N LEU A 14 8.21 5.82 34.35
CA LEU A 14 7.57 4.53 34.04
C LEU A 14 8.03 3.46 35.06
N THR A 15 7.12 2.59 35.46
CA THR A 15 7.43 1.44 36.30
C THR A 15 8.20 0.39 35.51
N ASP A 16 8.96 -0.49 36.18
CA ASP A 16 9.70 -1.58 35.54
C ASP A 16 8.79 -2.48 34.64
N LYS A 17 7.51 -2.62 35.01
CA LYS A 17 6.51 -3.34 34.22
C LYS A 17 6.13 -2.60 32.94
N GLU A 18 5.99 -1.29 32.99
CA GLU A 18 5.66 -0.45 31.84
C GLU A 18 6.86 -0.38 30.87
N VAL A 19 8.08 -0.26 31.41
CA VAL A 19 9.32 -0.34 30.60
C VAL A 19 9.46 -1.70 29.91
N ALA A 20 9.16 -2.80 30.61
CA ALA A 20 9.18 -4.13 30.00
C ALA A 20 8.11 -4.30 28.93
N ALA A 21 6.88 -3.84 29.18
CA ALA A 21 5.79 -3.88 28.21
C ALA A 21 6.09 -3.03 26.97
N GLU A 22 6.69 -1.86 27.13
CA GLU A 22 7.12 -1.00 26.01
C GLU A 22 8.26 -1.64 25.21
N ALA A 23 9.24 -2.26 25.88
CA ALA A 23 10.31 -3.00 25.23
C ALA A 23 9.80 -4.21 24.44
N ASP A 24 8.83 -4.94 24.97
CA ASP A 24 8.19 -6.05 24.27
C ASP A 24 7.35 -5.56 23.08
N LEU A 25 6.63 -4.46 23.22
CA LEU A 25 5.90 -3.83 22.13
C LEU A 25 6.84 -3.37 21.00
N ILE A 26 8.00 -2.80 21.37
CA ILE A 26 9.05 -2.42 20.40
C ILE A 26 9.64 -3.65 19.71
N ARG A 27 9.89 -4.74 20.43
CA ARG A 27 10.36 -6.01 19.86
C ARG A 27 9.34 -6.63 18.93
N GLU A 28 8.06 -6.61 19.32
CA GLU A 28 6.97 -7.09 18.47
C GLU A 28 6.81 -6.24 17.19
N LYS A 29 6.86 -4.92 17.31
CA LYS A 29 6.84 -4.01 16.15
C LYS A 29 8.05 -4.22 15.23
N LYS A 30 9.25 -4.44 15.77
CA LYS A 30 10.46 -4.72 14.96
C LYS A 30 10.37 -6.00 14.14
N ASN A 31 9.53 -6.96 14.52
CA ASN A 31 9.34 -8.22 13.77
C ASN A 31 8.20 -8.13 12.73
N VAL A 32 7.44 -7.06 12.71
CA VAL A 32 6.42 -6.84 11.67
C VAL A 32 7.10 -6.35 10.40
N LYS A 33 6.74 -6.96 9.27
CA LYS A 33 7.20 -6.56 7.94
C LYS A 33 6.00 -6.39 7.02
N ILE A 34 6.00 -5.28 6.32
CA ILE A 34 4.94 -4.89 5.40
C ILE A 34 5.57 -4.76 4.01
N ILE A 35 4.98 -5.38 3.02
CA ILE A 35 5.42 -5.24 1.63
C ILE A 35 4.35 -4.53 0.81
N ALA A 36 4.71 -3.43 0.15
CA ALA A 36 3.83 -2.71 -0.75
C ALA A 36 4.24 -2.96 -2.20
N LEU A 37 3.32 -3.52 -2.99
CA LEU A 37 3.54 -3.77 -4.41
C LEU A 37 3.02 -2.60 -5.24
N VAL A 38 3.90 -1.99 -6.03
CA VAL A 38 3.59 -0.85 -6.89
C VAL A 38 3.91 -1.17 -8.35
N GLY A 39 3.31 -0.45 -9.27
CA GLY A 39 3.52 -0.65 -10.72
C GLY A 39 2.35 -0.17 -11.55
N MET A 40 2.62 0.17 -12.80
CA MET A 40 1.63 0.62 -13.76
C MET A 40 0.62 -0.47 -14.13
N SER A 41 -0.52 -0.10 -14.68
CA SER A 41 -1.51 -1.04 -15.20
C SER A 41 -0.85 -2.02 -16.19
N GLY A 42 -1.04 -3.33 -16.00
CA GLY A 42 -0.42 -4.38 -16.82
C GLY A 42 1.01 -4.77 -16.45
N SER A 43 1.58 -4.23 -15.38
CA SER A 43 2.93 -4.62 -14.91
C SER A 43 3.03 -6.05 -14.36
N GLY A 44 1.90 -6.67 -13.99
CA GLY A 44 1.86 -7.98 -13.35
C GLY A 44 1.75 -7.92 -11.81
N LYS A 45 1.47 -6.74 -11.26
CA LYS A 45 1.31 -6.54 -9.81
C LYS A 45 0.30 -7.51 -9.18
N SER A 46 -0.85 -7.73 -9.81
CA SER A 46 -1.87 -8.66 -9.28
C SER A 46 -1.36 -10.08 -9.13
N VAL A 47 -0.58 -10.58 -10.10
CA VAL A 47 0.05 -11.91 -10.03
C VAL A 47 1.02 -11.99 -8.85
N ALA A 48 1.79 -10.94 -8.60
CA ALA A 48 2.69 -10.88 -7.45
C ALA A 48 1.92 -10.84 -6.12
N VAL A 49 0.81 -10.10 -6.05
CA VAL A 49 -0.09 -10.10 -4.89
C VAL A 49 -0.66 -11.50 -4.65
N ASP A 50 -1.14 -12.17 -5.70
CA ASP A 50 -1.71 -13.51 -5.61
C ASP A 50 -0.67 -14.52 -5.12
N PHE A 51 0.58 -14.43 -5.59
CA PHE A 51 1.69 -15.25 -5.09
C PHE A 51 1.91 -15.07 -3.58
N LEU A 52 1.84 -13.85 -3.07
CA LEU A 52 2.00 -13.58 -1.63
C LEU A 52 0.80 -14.06 -0.82
N THR A 53 -0.42 -13.83 -1.30
CA THR A 53 -1.64 -14.27 -0.60
C THR A 53 -1.78 -15.78 -0.61
N ALA A 54 -1.32 -16.48 -1.64
CA ALA A 54 -1.26 -17.95 -1.68
C ALA A 54 -0.33 -18.53 -0.61
N LYS A 55 0.64 -17.76 -0.11
CA LYS A 55 1.49 -18.13 1.04
C LYS A 55 0.82 -17.88 2.41
N GLY A 56 -0.41 -17.38 2.42
CA GLY A 56 -1.18 -17.08 3.63
C GLY A 56 -0.97 -15.67 4.20
N TYR A 57 -0.27 -14.79 3.51
CA TYR A 57 -0.09 -13.42 3.96
C TYR A 57 -1.37 -12.59 3.75
N PRO A 58 -1.90 -11.91 4.79
CA PRO A 58 -3.06 -11.06 4.65
C PRO A 58 -2.77 -9.87 3.74
N LYS A 59 -3.77 -9.52 2.93
CA LYS A 59 -3.70 -8.42 1.98
C LYS A 59 -4.63 -7.27 2.40
N VAL A 60 -4.10 -6.05 2.41
CA VAL A 60 -4.87 -4.81 2.51
C VAL A 60 -4.93 -4.16 1.12
N TYR A 61 -6.14 -4.04 0.58
CA TYR A 61 -6.37 -3.52 -0.77
C TYR A 61 -6.91 -2.09 -0.73
N PHE A 62 -6.16 -1.14 -1.27
CA PHE A 62 -6.52 0.28 -1.28
C PHE A 62 -7.87 0.57 -1.93
N GLY A 63 -8.13 -0.01 -3.11
CA GLY A 63 -9.42 0.12 -3.79
C GLY A 63 -10.58 -0.47 -2.98
N GLY A 64 -10.29 -1.46 -2.14
CA GLY A 64 -11.26 -2.10 -1.27
C GLY A 64 -11.81 -1.18 -0.19
N MET A 65 -11.07 -0.15 0.24
CA MET A 65 -11.55 0.83 1.23
C MET A 65 -12.76 1.60 0.70
N ILE A 66 -12.69 2.04 -0.55
CA ILE A 66 -13.82 2.69 -1.24
C ILE A 66 -15.01 1.73 -1.31
N TYR A 67 -14.79 0.47 -1.69
CA TYR A 67 -15.89 -0.51 -1.80
C TYR A 67 -16.53 -0.84 -0.47
N LYS A 68 -15.74 -0.97 0.59
CA LYS A 68 -16.24 -1.17 1.97
C LYS A 68 -17.11 0.02 2.39
N GLU A 69 -16.68 1.24 2.12
CA GLU A 69 -17.43 2.44 2.50
C GLU A 69 -18.71 2.63 1.65
N MET A 70 -18.65 2.32 0.33
CA MET A 70 -19.84 2.28 -0.52
C MET A 70 -20.89 1.31 0.03
N ALA A 71 -20.47 0.08 0.35
CA ALA A 71 -21.36 -0.93 0.92
C ALA A 71 -21.96 -0.47 2.25
N LYS A 72 -21.16 0.13 3.14
CA LYS A 72 -21.62 0.68 4.42
C LYS A 72 -22.66 1.78 4.26
N ARG A 73 -22.54 2.61 3.21
CA ARG A 73 -23.48 3.69 2.89
C ARG A 73 -24.62 3.23 1.98
N GLY A 74 -24.71 1.95 1.63
CA GLY A 74 -25.78 1.40 0.77
C GLY A 74 -25.71 1.86 -0.68
N VAL A 75 -24.52 2.26 -1.16
CA VAL A 75 -24.31 2.70 -2.55
C VAL A 75 -24.04 1.48 -3.42
N GLU A 76 -24.87 1.29 -4.46
CA GLU A 76 -24.67 0.23 -5.44
C GLU A 76 -23.38 0.45 -6.23
N ARG A 77 -22.65 -0.65 -6.47
CA ARG A 77 -21.37 -0.62 -7.14
C ARG A 77 -21.51 -0.72 -8.66
N THR A 78 -21.36 0.41 -9.34
CA THR A 78 -21.23 0.54 -10.79
C THR A 78 -19.97 1.34 -11.14
N PRO A 79 -19.45 1.30 -12.38
CA PRO A 79 -18.29 2.11 -12.77
C PRO A 79 -18.49 3.62 -12.52
N ASP A 80 -19.67 4.13 -12.76
CA ASP A 80 -20.00 5.56 -12.56
C ASP A 80 -20.12 5.88 -11.06
N SER A 81 -20.87 5.08 -10.29
CA SER A 81 -21.00 5.30 -8.85
C SER A 81 -19.64 5.15 -8.12
N GLU A 82 -18.76 4.25 -8.56
CA GLU A 82 -17.41 4.13 -8.01
C GLU A 82 -16.57 5.40 -8.24
N ARG A 83 -16.68 6.01 -9.44
CA ARG A 83 -15.98 7.25 -9.76
C ARG A 83 -16.51 8.41 -8.90
N ASP A 84 -17.80 8.63 -8.96
CA ASP A 84 -18.47 9.73 -8.26
C ASP A 84 -18.30 9.62 -6.74
N PHE A 85 -18.32 8.40 -6.20
CA PHE A 85 -18.06 8.15 -4.78
C PHE A 85 -16.62 8.46 -4.37
N ARG A 86 -15.62 8.13 -5.21
CA ARG A 86 -14.22 8.50 -4.96
C ARG A 86 -14.01 10.02 -4.97
N GLU A 87 -14.66 10.71 -5.87
CA GLU A 87 -14.61 12.18 -5.95
C GLU A 87 -15.25 12.78 -4.70
N MET A 88 -16.45 12.34 -4.34
CA MET A 88 -17.14 12.77 -3.12
C MET A 88 -16.32 12.54 -1.85
N ILE A 89 -15.71 11.35 -1.68
CA ILE A 89 -14.86 11.07 -0.53
C ILE A 89 -13.65 12.01 -0.49
N ARG A 90 -13.00 12.29 -1.62
CA ARG A 90 -11.87 13.24 -1.67
C ARG A 90 -12.26 14.65 -1.29
N GLU A 91 -13.42 15.10 -1.72
CA GLU A 91 -13.94 16.44 -1.42
C GLU A 91 -14.34 16.58 0.06
N THR A 92 -14.98 15.55 0.62
CA THR A 92 -15.54 15.61 1.98
C THR A 92 -14.57 15.18 3.07
N GLU A 93 -13.73 14.16 2.80
CA GLU A 93 -12.87 13.52 3.79
C GLU A 93 -11.35 13.79 3.55
N GLY A 94 -11.01 14.34 2.38
CA GLY A 94 -9.64 14.63 1.98
C GLY A 94 -8.98 13.54 1.14
N ASN A 95 -7.89 13.92 0.46
CA ASN A 95 -7.15 13.03 -0.44
C ASN A 95 -6.42 11.88 0.27
N ASP A 96 -6.22 11.99 1.57
CA ASP A 96 -5.55 11.02 2.42
C ASP A 96 -6.51 10.03 3.10
N TRP A 97 -7.83 10.16 2.88
CA TRP A 97 -8.80 9.29 3.52
C TRP A 97 -8.53 7.79 3.29
N VAL A 98 -8.24 7.39 2.04
CA VAL A 98 -7.97 5.97 1.71
C VAL A 98 -6.77 5.45 2.47
N VAL A 99 -5.67 6.20 2.51
CA VAL A 99 -4.46 5.75 3.20
C VAL A 99 -4.66 5.67 4.71
N ARG A 100 -5.47 6.55 5.32
CA ARG A 100 -5.85 6.44 6.73
C ARG A 100 -6.60 5.15 7.01
N GLN A 101 -7.60 4.78 6.17
CA GLN A 101 -8.31 3.51 6.31
C GLN A 101 -7.39 2.29 6.16
N VAL A 102 -6.42 2.38 5.26
CA VAL A 102 -5.40 1.33 5.09
C VAL A 102 -4.51 1.21 6.33
N ILE A 103 -4.08 2.31 6.90
CA ILE A 103 -3.28 2.34 8.14
C ILE A 103 -4.05 1.69 9.28
N ASP A 104 -5.32 2.04 9.46
CA ASP A 104 -6.18 1.45 10.49
C ASP A 104 -6.31 -0.08 10.31
N GLU A 105 -6.54 -0.56 9.08
CA GLU A 105 -6.62 -2.00 8.79
C GLU A 105 -5.28 -2.72 9.03
N VAL A 106 -4.15 -2.09 8.71
CA VAL A 106 -2.81 -2.64 9.01
C VAL A 106 -2.61 -2.75 10.52
N HIS A 107 -2.98 -1.73 11.29
CA HIS A 107 -2.90 -1.78 12.76
C HIS A 107 -3.82 -2.85 13.34
N ASP A 108 -5.02 -3.05 12.78
CA ASP A 108 -5.93 -4.13 13.17
C ASP A 108 -5.30 -5.51 12.95
N LEU A 109 -4.68 -5.71 11.78
CA LEU A 109 -3.96 -6.94 11.47
C LEU A 109 -2.77 -7.17 12.43
N MET A 110 -2.02 -6.11 12.74
CA MET A 110 -0.92 -6.18 13.71
C MET A 110 -1.43 -6.55 15.12
N ARG A 111 -2.55 -5.95 15.56
CA ARG A 111 -3.21 -6.29 16.84
C ARG A 111 -3.72 -7.72 16.86
N ALA A 112 -4.15 -8.25 15.70
CA ALA A 112 -4.53 -9.65 15.54
C ALA A 112 -3.33 -10.62 15.44
N GLY A 113 -2.10 -10.13 15.65
CA GLY A 113 -0.88 -10.94 15.68
C GLY A 113 -0.24 -11.19 14.30
N GLN A 114 -0.71 -10.53 13.25
CA GLN A 114 -0.12 -10.67 11.92
C GLN A 114 1.25 -9.98 11.85
N LYS A 115 2.26 -10.72 11.41
CA LYS A 115 3.65 -10.24 11.33
C LYS A 115 4.10 -9.93 9.91
N ARG A 116 3.36 -10.40 8.90
CA ARG A 116 3.64 -10.24 7.47
C ARG A 116 2.37 -9.75 6.78
N ILE A 117 2.41 -8.56 6.19
CA ILE A 117 1.24 -7.90 5.63
C ILE A 117 1.56 -7.40 4.22
N VAL A 118 0.66 -7.60 3.28
CA VAL A 118 0.79 -7.19 1.88
C VAL A 118 -0.12 -5.99 1.63
N LEU A 119 0.44 -4.90 1.08
CA LEU A 119 -0.31 -3.74 0.60
C LEU A 119 -0.46 -3.80 -0.91
N ASP A 120 -1.70 -3.79 -1.39
CA ASP A 120 -2.03 -3.81 -2.81
C ASP A 120 -2.68 -2.49 -3.22
N GLY A 121 -1.98 -1.72 -4.07
CA GLY A 121 -2.58 -0.59 -4.74
C GLY A 121 -2.22 0.79 -4.18
N VAL A 122 -1.02 0.97 -3.63
CA VAL A 122 -0.49 2.32 -3.38
C VAL A 122 -0.38 3.06 -4.71
N TYR A 123 -1.07 4.20 -4.83
CA TYR A 123 -1.20 4.91 -6.09
C TYR A 123 -0.50 6.25 -6.11
N SER A 124 -0.50 7.00 -4.98
CA SER A 124 -0.02 8.37 -4.97
C SER A 124 1.28 8.56 -4.19
N TRP A 125 1.97 9.65 -4.50
CA TRP A 125 3.14 10.07 -3.74
C TRP A 125 2.80 10.45 -2.29
N THR A 126 1.61 11.00 -2.08
CA THR A 126 1.10 11.29 -0.73
C THR A 126 0.90 10.01 0.07
N GLU A 127 0.24 8.99 -0.48
CA GLU A 127 0.09 7.68 0.17
C GLU A 127 1.44 7.05 0.52
N TYR A 128 2.41 7.09 -0.42
CA TYR A 128 3.77 6.60 -0.19
C TYR A 128 4.44 7.28 1.02
N LYS A 129 4.41 8.62 1.06
CA LYS A 129 5.02 9.38 2.17
C LYS A 129 4.34 9.10 3.51
N THR A 130 3.02 9.05 3.52
CA THR A 130 2.23 8.78 4.73
C THR A 130 2.54 7.39 5.28
N LEU A 131 2.59 6.37 4.42
CA LEU A 131 2.92 5.00 4.83
C LEU A 131 4.37 4.86 5.32
N LYS A 132 5.34 5.50 4.64
CA LYS A 132 6.74 5.49 5.11
C LYS A 132 6.92 6.19 6.45
N HIS A 133 6.13 7.22 6.71
CA HIS A 133 6.11 7.92 8.01
C HIS A 133 5.50 7.06 9.11
N GLU A 134 4.38 6.38 8.82
CA GLU A 134 3.64 5.56 9.80
C GLU A 134 4.37 4.27 10.16
N PHE A 135 5.03 3.63 9.18
CA PHE A 135 5.66 2.31 9.36
C PHE A 135 7.19 2.36 9.15
N PRO A 136 7.94 3.18 9.92
CA PRO A 136 9.37 3.33 9.75
C PRO A 136 10.11 2.01 10.02
N GLY A 137 10.96 1.58 9.08
CA GLY A 137 11.73 0.34 9.18
C GLY A 137 10.93 -0.96 9.00
N MET A 138 9.61 -0.90 8.92
CA MET A 138 8.73 -2.07 8.73
C MET A 138 8.28 -2.23 7.27
N LEU A 139 8.22 -1.15 6.50
CA LEU A 139 7.61 -1.11 5.17
C LEU A 139 8.65 -1.10 4.06
N THR A 140 8.53 -2.07 3.15
CA THR A 140 9.34 -2.20 1.93
C THR A 140 8.44 -2.04 0.70
N PHE A 141 8.82 -1.15 -0.20
CA PHE A 141 8.17 -0.99 -1.50
C PHE A 141 8.88 -1.80 -2.57
N VAL A 142 8.13 -2.61 -3.31
CA VAL A 142 8.62 -3.37 -4.46
C VAL A 142 7.90 -2.91 -5.72
N ALA A 143 8.63 -2.32 -6.65
CA ALA A 143 8.09 -1.90 -7.94
C ALA A 143 8.21 -3.02 -8.98
N ILE A 144 7.07 -3.38 -9.58
CA ILE A 144 7.03 -4.29 -10.71
C ILE A 144 6.95 -3.47 -11.98
N VAL A 145 8.02 -3.53 -12.77
CA VAL A 145 8.19 -2.77 -14.01
C VAL A 145 8.26 -3.69 -15.22
N VAL A 146 7.82 -3.22 -16.36
CA VAL A 146 7.74 -3.99 -17.61
C VAL A 146 8.01 -3.06 -18.78
N ASP A 147 8.66 -3.53 -19.81
CA ASP A 147 8.81 -2.82 -21.06
C ASP A 147 7.44 -2.37 -21.59
N LYS A 148 7.31 -1.11 -21.97
CA LYS A 148 6.04 -0.49 -22.38
C LYS A 148 5.30 -1.31 -23.44
N LYS A 149 6.03 -1.79 -24.48
CA LYS A 149 5.45 -2.58 -25.56
C LYS A 149 4.86 -3.92 -25.07
N LEU A 150 5.55 -4.59 -24.12
CA LEU A 150 5.08 -5.86 -23.56
C LEU A 150 3.88 -5.62 -22.64
N ARG A 151 3.92 -4.57 -21.82
CA ARG A 151 2.83 -4.18 -20.94
C ARG A 151 1.55 -3.89 -21.72
N TYR A 152 1.63 -3.14 -22.83
CA TYR A 152 0.50 -2.84 -23.71
C TYR A 152 -0.11 -4.12 -24.31
N LYS A 153 0.73 -5.05 -24.78
CA LYS A 153 0.25 -6.36 -25.25
C LYS A 153 -0.50 -7.12 -24.15
N ARG A 154 0.03 -7.15 -22.93
CA ARG A 154 -0.61 -7.84 -21.80
C ARG A 154 -1.98 -7.24 -21.46
N VAL A 155 -2.09 -5.92 -21.46
CA VAL A 155 -3.36 -5.23 -21.15
C VAL A 155 -4.39 -5.45 -22.26
N ALA A 156 -3.98 -5.48 -23.52
CA ALA A 156 -4.87 -5.66 -24.65
C ALA A 156 -5.54 -7.06 -24.67
N VAL A 157 -4.87 -8.09 -24.12
CA VAL A 157 -5.38 -9.48 -24.15
C VAL A 157 -5.86 -10.00 -22.79
N ARG A 158 -5.85 -9.18 -21.75
CA ARG A 158 -6.30 -9.63 -20.44
C ARG A 158 -7.80 -9.93 -20.44
N PRO A 159 -8.26 -10.96 -19.68
CA PRO A 159 -9.67 -11.34 -19.65
C PRO A 159 -10.59 -10.27 -19.05
N ASP A 160 -10.09 -9.51 -18.06
CA ASP A 160 -10.86 -8.47 -17.38
C ASP A 160 -10.40 -7.09 -17.82
N ARG A 161 -11.35 -6.29 -18.31
CA ARG A 161 -11.15 -4.90 -18.77
C ARG A 161 -9.96 -4.76 -19.74
N PRO A 162 -9.97 -5.45 -20.90
CA PRO A 162 -8.96 -5.23 -21.94
C PRO A 162 -9.03 -3.77 -22.41
N PHE A 163 -7.87 -3.19 -22.73
CA PHE A 163 -7.79 -1.85 -23.29
C PHE A 163 -7.19 -1.89 -24.67
N ASN A 164 -7.70 -1.10 -25.60
CA ASN A 164 -7.02 -0.79 -26.85
C ASN A 164 -5.81 0.15 -26.62
N THR A 165 -5.06 0.44 -27.67
CA THR A 165 -3.84 1.25 -27.57
C THR A 165 -4.11 2.68 -27.06
N GLU A 166 -5.20 3.30 -27.50
CA GLU A 166 -5.57 4.67 -27.11
C GLU A 166 -5.99 4.71 -25.64
N GLU A 167 -6.82 3.77 -25.22
CA GLU A 167 -7.28 3.65 -23.83
C GLU A 167 -6.13 3.40 -22.85
N ILE A 168 -5.12 2.60 -23.22
CA ILE A 168 -3.99 2.38 -22.32
C ILE A 168 -3.04 3.58 -22.24
N VAL A 169 -2.89 4.34 -23.33
CA VAL A 169 -2.12 5.60 -23.32
C VAL A 169 -2.81 6.62 -22.41
N GLU A 170 -4.13 6.78 -22.54
CA GLU A 170 -4.89 7.67 -21.65
C GLU A 170 -4.87 7.19 -20.19
N ARG A 171 -4.96 5.89 -19.97
CA ARG A 171 -4.82 5.30 -18.65
C ARG A 171 -3.45 5.56 -18.03
N ASP A 172 -2.38 5.39 -18.78
CA ASP A 172 -1.02 5.69 -18.33
C ASP A 172 -0.86 7.16 -17.97
N ARG A 173 -1.38 8.05 -18.80
CA ARG A 173 -1.38 9.49 -18.56
C ARG A 173 -2.10 9.83 -17.26
N SER A 174 -3.32 9.32 -17.09
CA SER A 174 -4.11 9.53 -15.87
C SER A 174 -3.41 8.96 -14.62
N GLU A 175 -2.77 7.79 -14.70
CA GLU A 175 -2.03 7.19 -13.59
C GLU A 175 -0.80 8.02 -13.20
N ILE A 176 -0.15 8.69 -14.14
CA ILE A 176 1.04 9.52 -13.90
C ILE A 176 0.64 10.93 -13.46
N GLU A 177 -0.24 11.61 -14.21
CA GLU A 177 -0.56 13.03 -14.01
C GLU A 177 -1.55 13.24 -12.84
N ASN A 178 -2.58 12.38 -12.73
CA ASN A 178 -3.66 12.58 -11.76
C ASN A 178 -3.46 11.79 -10.46
N LEU A 179 -2.82 10.61 -10.54
CA LEU A 179 -2.58 9.75 -9.38
C LEU A 179 -1.13 9.83 -8.86
N GLU A 180 -0.24 10.53 -9.55
CA GLU A 180 1.19 10.66 -9.19
C GLU A 180 1.89 9.30 -8.98
N LYS A 181 1.44 8.27 -9.72
CA LYS A 181 1.88 6.88 -9.53
C LYS A 181 3.36 6.67 -9.82
N GLY A 182 3.96 7.56 -10.59
CA GLY A 182 5.40 7.59 -10.83
C GLY A 182 6.23 7.72 -9.56
N GLY A 183 5.74 8.46 -8.56
CA GLY A 183 6.45 8.67 -7.30
C GLY A 183 6.71 7.39 -6.52
N PRO A 184 5.69 6.60 -6.15
CA PRO A 184 5.88 5.32 -5.47
C PRO A 184 6.70 4.31 -6.26
N ILE A 185 6.62 4.32 -7.60
CA ILE A 185 7.42 3.44 -8.46
C ILE A 185 8.90 3.87 -8.42
N ALA A 186 9.18 5.16 -8.60
CA ALA A 186 10.55 5.68 -8.57
C ALA A 186 11.20 5.62 -7.18
N GLY A 187 10.39 5.74 -6.11
CA GLY A 187 10.84 5.68 -4.72
C GLY A 187 10.87 4.27 -4.12
N ALA A 188 10.62 3.22 -4.91
CA ALA A 188 10.60 1.85 -4.40
C ALA A 188 11.98 1.39 -3.92
N ASP A 189 11.98 0.56 -2.87
CA ASP A 189 13.20 0.00 -2.29
C ASP A 189 13.80 -1.10 -3.19
N TYR A 190 12.95 -1.84 -3.95
CA TYR A 190 13.33 -2.91 -4.88
C TYR A 190 12.58 -2.81 -6.20
N TYR A 191 13.20 -3.33 -7.26
CA TYR A 191 12.62 -3.36 -8.61
C TYR A 191 12.65 -4.78 -9.19
N ILE A 192 11.51 -5.24 -9.71
CA ILE A 192 11.41 -6.47 -10.49
C ILE A 192 11.12 -6.11 -11.93
N LEU A 193 12.07 -6.36 -12.84
CA LEU A 193 11.84 -6.27 -14.28
C LEU A 193 11.06 -7.51 -14.75
N ASN A 194 9.75 -7.37 -14.91
CA ASN A 194 8.83 -8.46 -15.21
C ASN A 194 8.63 -8.64 -16.73
N ASN A 195 9.72 -8.81 -17.49
CA ASN A 195 9.66 -9.08 -18.95
C ASN A 195 9.59 -10.58 -19.29
N GLY A 196 9.86 -11.44 -18.31
CA GLY A 196 9.88 -12.90 -18.44
C GLY A 196 8.54 -13.56 -18.14
N THR A 197 8.64 -14.78 -17.65
CA THR A 197 7.50 -15.61 -17.24
C THR A 197 7.00 -15.25 -15.85
N VAL A 198 5.80 -15.75 -15.49
CA VAL A 198 5.27 -15.64 -14.12
C VAL A 198 6.26 -16.27 -13.12
N SER A 199 6.81 -17.45 -13.44
CA SER A 199 7.79 -18.12 -12.58
C SER A 199 9.06 -17.30 -12.35
N ASP A 200 9.54 -16.54 -13.34
CA ASP A 200 10.70 -15.67 -13.18
C ASP A 200 10.38 -14.51 -12.23
N MET A 201 9.19 -13.92 -12.34
CA MET A 201 8.73 -12.87 -11.44
C MET A 201 8.59 -13.40 -10.01
N GLU A 202 7.97 -14.57 -9.81
CA GLU A 202 7.81 -15.21 -8.50
C GLU A 202 9.16 -15.53 -7.85
N LYS A 203 10.13 -16.05 -8.61
CA LYS A 203 11.51 -16.29 -8.13
C LYS A 203 12.22 -14.99 -7.71
N ASN A 204 12.05 -13.93 -8.50
CA ASN A 204 12.66 -12.65 -8.16
C ASN A 204 11.99 -12.02 -6.92
N LEU A 205 10.67 -12.14 -6.80
CA LEU A 205 9.95 -11.70 -5.61
C LEU A 205 10.39 -12.52 -4.37
N GLN A 206 10.51 -13.86 -4.51
CA GLN A 206 10.97 -14.71 -3.41
C GLN A 206 12.36 -14.30 -2.91
N LYS A 207 13.30 -13.98 -3.79
CA LYS A 207 14.63 -13.48 -3.38
C LYS A 207 14.55 -12.21 -2.53
N ILE A 208 13.65 -11.29 -2.91
CA ILE A 208 13.43 -10.07 -2.12
C ILE A 208 12.84 -10.42 -0.75
N LEU A 209 11.85 -11.34 -0.71
CA LEU A 209 11.27 -11.80 0.57
C LEU A 209 12.33 -12.41 1.48
N ASP A 210 13.24 -13.23 0.93
CA ASP A 210 14.32 -13.85 1.68
C ASP A 210 15.32 -12.80 2.21
N GLU A 211 15.66 -11.80 1.39
CA GLU A 211 16.59 -10.72 1.74
C GLU A 211 16.03 -9.82 2.87
N ILE A 212 14.73 -9.49 2.79
CA ILE A 212 14.08 -8.67 3.82
C ILE A 212 13.55 -9.51 4.99
N GLU A 213 13.76 -10.84 4.97
CA GLU A 213 13.23 -11.81 5.96
C GLU A 213 11.70 -11.71 6.14
N PHE A 214 10.98 -11.55 5.03
CA PHE A 214 9.51 -11.40 5.05
C PHE A 214 8.81 -12.71 5.37
#